data_a3556369ae0595a13295e2e4a98c5fda
#
_entry.id   a3556369ae0595a13295e2e4a98c5fda
#
_cell.length_a   1.000
_cell.length_b   1.000
_cell.length_c   1.000
_cell.angle_alpha   90.00
_cell.angle_beta   90.00
_cell.angle_gamma   90.00
#
_symmetry.space_group_name_H-M   'P 1'
#
loop_
_entity.id
_entity.type
_entity.pdbx_description
1 polymer ?
#
loop_
_entity_poly.entity_id
_entity_poly.type
_entity_poly.pdbx_seq_one_letter_code
_entity_poly.pdbx_strand_id
1 'polypeptide(L)'
;VSGKTRDKDWMDTASEMVHFLPDVNPSIRSDEISIEDYLEDKVKDLEKAILQIGADKVCAFIAEPVLASGGVIVPPKGYHKKCLEVCHRNDVLYISDEVVTGFGRLGHWFASKEVFDIEPDLITCAKGLTSGYVPMGACLISDRIFSEISGKDSQDSSFSNGYTYSGHPVAAAAALKNLEIIEKEGLLEHVRQVTPHFQNRLHELRKLPLV
;
A
#
# COMPACT_ATOMS: atom_id res chain seq x y z
N VAL A 1 -8.41 7.28 -8.19
CA VAL A 1 -7.82 5.92 -8.12
C VAL A 1 -8.37 5.05 -6.99
N SER A 2 -9.46 5.43 -6.30
CA SER A 2 -10.05 4.59 -5.26
C SER A 2 -10.73 3.34 -5.83
N GLY A 3 -10.43 2.16 -5.29
CA GLY A 3 -11.08 0.89 -5.62
C GLY A 3 -12.50 0.74 -5.06
N LYS A 4 -12.97 1.66 -4.21
CA LYS A 4 -14.28 1.59 -3.59
C LYS A 4 -15.40 1.87 -4.59
N THR A 5 -16.18 0.86 -4.92
CA THR A 5 -17.28 0.99 -5.88
C THR A 5 -18.38 1.93 -5.41
N ARG A 6 -18.74 1.91 -4.12
CA ARG A 6 -19.80 2.74 -3.53
C ARG A 6 -19.59 4.24 -3.69
N ASP A 7 -18.33 4.68 -3.85
CA ASP A 7 -17.99 6.10 -3.89
C ASP A 7 -17.81 6.61 -5.32
N LYS A 8 -17.95 5.74 -6.34
CA LYS A 8 -17.69 6.09 -7.74
C LYS A 8 -18.85 6.77 -8.44
N ASP A 9 -20.09 6.45 -8.04
CA ASP A 9 -21.30 6.88 -8.75
C ASP A 9 -21.56 8.38 -8.68
N TRP A 10 -20.92 9.08 -7.76
CA TRP A 10 -21.09 10.51 -7.51
C TRP A 10 -19.80 11.33 -7.51
N MET A 11 -18.70 10.71 -7.96
CA MET A 11 -17.40 11.38 -8.11
C MET A 11 -16.87 11.25 -9.53
N ASP A 12 -16.23 12.29 -10.04
CA ASP A 12 -15.45 12.21 -11.25
C ASP A 12 -14.26 11.27 -11.04
N THR A 13 -14.17 10.25 -11.88
CA THR A 13 -13.09 9.25 -11.83
C THR A 13 -12.23 9.33 -13.10
N ALA A 14 -10.94 9.06 -12.96
CA ALA A 14 -10.00 8.97 -14.08
C ALA A 14 -10.13 7.60 -14.78
N SER A 15 -11.36 7.21 -15.15
CA SER A 15 -11.68 5.87 -15.66
C SER A 15 -10.91 5.48 -16.94
N GLU A 16 -10.48 6.46 -17.74
CA GLU A 16 -9.67 6.23 -18.93
C GLU A 16 -8.20 5.86 -18.59
N MET A 17 -7.72 6.23 -17.39
CA MET A 17 -6.34 6.01 -16.96
C MET A 17 -6.21 4.96 -15.87
N VAL A 18 -7.32 4.52 -15.28
CA VAL A 18 -7.32 3.61 -14.12
C VAL A 18 -8.14 2.38 -14.40
N HIS A 19 -7.48 1.23 -14.38
CA HIS A 19 -8.13 -0.07 -14.47
C HIS A 19 -8.23 -0.68 -13.07
N PHE A 20 -9.45 -1.09 -12.67
CA PHE A 20 -9.69 -1.69 -11.36
C PHE A 20 -9.71 -3.21 -11.47
N LEU A 21 -8.91 -3.87 -10.62
CA LEU A 21 -8.92 -5.31 -10.50
C LEU A 21 -10.08 -5.80 -9.60
N PRO A 22 -10.50 -7.07 -9.75
CA PRO A 22 -11.45 -7.68 -8.83
C PRO A 22 -10.96 -7.69 -7.38
N ASP A 23 -11.92 -7.75 -6.45
CA ASP A 23 -11.65 -7.81 -5.02
C ASP A 23 -10.76 -9.01 -4.66
N VAL A 24 -9.81 -8.77 -3.74
CA VAL A 24 -8.86 -9.77 -3.24
C VAL A 24 -9.26 -10.34 -1.87
N ASN A 25 -10.48 -10.04 -1.41
CA ASN A 25 -10.97 -10.48 -0.11
C ASN A 25 -11.15 -12.02 -0.08
N PRO A 26 -10.36 -12.75 0.72
CA PRO A 26 -10.48 -14.20 0.76
C PRO A 26 -11.79 -14.70 1.39
N SER A 27 -12.51 -13.82 2.12
CA SER A 27 -13.79 -14.18 2.75
C SER A 27 -14.97 -14.26 1.78
N ILE A 28 -14.84 -13.71 0.57
CA ILE A 28 -15.87 -13.82 -0.48
C ILE A 28 -15.60 -14.95 -1.47
N ARG A 29 -14.51 -15.67 -1.29
CA ARG A 29 -14.17 -16.85 -2.11
C ARG A 29 -15.23 -17.95 -1.91
N SER A 30 -15.55 -18.69 -2.97
CA SER A 30 -16.36 -19.91 -2.84
C SER A 30 -15.64 -20.95 -1.97
N ASP A 31 -16.37 -21.65 -1.12
CA ASP A 31 -15.81 -22.73 -0.28
C ASP A 31 -15.21 -23.89 -1.09
N GLU A 32 -15.59 -24.03 -2.37
CA GLU A 32 -15.05 -25.04 -3.29
C GLU A 32 -13.66 -24.68 -3.82
N ILE A 33 -13.22 -23.43 -3.71
CA ILE A 33 -11.93 -22.94 -4.20
C ILE A 33 -10.94 -22.92 -3.03
N SER A 34 -9.78 -23.54 -3.18
CA SER A 34 -8.71 -23.45 -2.18
C SER A 34 -8.18 -22.01 -2.07
N ILE A 35 -7.55 -21.67 -0.93
CA ILE A 35 -6.95 -20.33 -0.78
C ILE A 35 -5.77 -20.15 -1.75
N GLU A 36 -5.08 -21.21 -2.08
CA GLU A 36 -3.98 -21.25 -3.03
C GLU A 36 -4.48 -20.99 -4.46
N ASP A 37 -5.55 -21.65 -4.89
CA ASP A 37 -6.13 -21.41 -6.21
C ASP A 37 -6.72 -20.00 -6.31
N TYR A 38 -7.36 -19.52 -5.24
CA TYR A 38 -7.85 -18.15 -5.18
C TYR A 38 -6.72 -17.12 -5.30
N LEU A 39 -5.60 -17.35 -4.60
CA LEU A 39 -4.39 -16.52 -4.74
C LEU A 39 -3.90 -16.50 -6.19
N GLU A 40 -3.75 -17.66 -6.81
CA GLU A 40 -3.27 -17.74 -8.20
C GLU A 40 -4.22 -17.01 -9.17
N ASP A 41 -5.52 -17.13 -8.98
CA ASP A 41 -6.51 -16.47 -9.82
C ASP A 41 -6.42 -14.93 -9.67
N LYS A 42 -6.25 -14.43 -8.44
CA LYS A 42 -6.10 -12.98 -8.21
C LYS A 42 -4.81 -12.41 -8.80
N VAL A 43 -3.73 -13.17 -8.76
CA VAL A 43 -2.46 -12.79 -9.42
C VAL A 43 -2.61 -12.83 -10.94
N LYS A 44 -3.29 -13.84 -11.49
CA LYS A 44 -3.61 -13.91 -12.92
C LYS A 44 -4.50 -12.76 -13.39
N ASP A 45 -5.41 -12.27 -12.56
CA ASP A 45 -6.24 -11.10 -12.89
C ASP A 45 -5.37 -9.87 -13.18
N LEU A 46 -4.31 -9.63 -12.39
CA LEU A 46 -3.34 -8.57 -12.64
C LEU A 46 -2.58 -8.80 -13.96
N GLU A 47 -2.03 -9.99 -14.16
CA GLU A 47 -1.27 -10.29 -15.37
C GLU A 47 -2.12 -10.16 -16.63
N LYS A 48 -3.34 -10.68 -16.61
CA LYS A 48 -4.29 -10.54 -17.71
C LYS A 48 -4.60 -9.08 -18.01
N ALA A 49 -4.83 -8.26 -16.98
CA ALA A 49 -5.09 -6.84 -17.16
C ALA A 49 -3.91 -6.13 -17.83
N ILE A 50 -2.68 -6.36 -17.37
CA ILE A 50 -1.46 -5.80 -17.98
C ILE A 50 -1.35 -6.20 -19.44
N LEU A 51 -1.53 -7.48 -19.76
CA LEU A 51 -1.40 -7.98 -21.14
C LEU A 51 -2.53 -7.47 -22.06
N GLN A 52 -3.75 -7.35 -21.55
CA GLN A 52 -4.90 -6.84 -22.32
C GLN A 52 -4.79 -5.35 -22.63
N ILE A 53 -4.27 -4.55 -21.70
CA ILE A 53 -4.03 -3.12 -21.90
C ILE A 53 -2.81 -2.91 -22.82
N GLY A 54 -1.83 -3.78 -22.73
CA GLY A 54 -0.48 -3.68 -23.30
C GLY A 54 0.50 -3.22 -22.23
N ALA A 55 1.52 -4.01 -21.97
CA ALA A 55 2.48 -3.74 -20.89
C ALA A 55 3.17 -2.37 -21.04
N ASP A 56 3.44 -1.95 -22.27
CA ASP A 56 4.01 -0.66 -22.64
C ASP A 56 3.11 0.55 -22.33
N LYS A 57 1.84 0.31 -21.99
CA LYS A 57 0.84 1.33 -21.62
C LYS A 57 0.48 1.34 -20.15
N VAL A 58 0.97 0.36 -19.39
CA VAL A 58 0.71 0.26 -17.94
C VAL A 58 1.90 0.82 -17.17
N CYS A 59 1.72 1.97 -16.57
CA CYS A 59 2.77 2.62 -15.78
C CYS A 59 3.03 1.89 -14.46
N ALA A 60 1.97 1.60 -13.70
CA ALA A 60 2.10 1.03 -12.36
C ALA A 60 0.88 0.24 -11.92
N PHE A 61 1.11 -0.71 -11.03
CA PHE A 61 0.09 -1.32 -10.18
C PHE A 61 0.20 -0.71 -8.77
N ILE A 62 -0.93 -0.28 -8.20
CA ILE A 62 -0.98 0.26 -6.84
C ILE A 62 -1.87 -0.62 -5.96
N ALA A 63 -1.39 -0.98 -4.77
CA ALA A 63 -2.14 -1.77 -3.80
C ALA A 63 -1.82 -1.35 -2.35
N GLU A 64 -2.85 -1.35 -1.49
CA GLU A 64 -2.67 -1.30 -0.04
C GLU A 64 -2.20 -2.69 0.46
N PRO A 65 -1.15 -2.80 1.30
CA PRO A 65 -0.75 -4.08 1.90
C PRO A 65 -1.89 -4.76 2.67
N VAL A 66 -2.71 -3.97 3.34
CA VAL A 66 -4.02 -4.35 3.91
C VAL A 66 -5.02 -3.29 3.47
N LEU A 67 -6.10 -3.70 2.82
CA LEU A 67 -7.14 -2.77 2.35
C LEU A 67 -7.92 -2.24 3.56
N ALA A 68 -7.48 -1.12 4.12
CA ALA A 68 -7.96 -0.64 5.40
C ALA A 68 -9.41 -0.14 5.33
N SER A 69 -9.66 0.91 4.57
CA SER A 69 -11.00 1.49 4.43
C SER A 69 -11.95 0.65 3.56
N GLY A 70 -11.43 -0.35 2.87
CA GLY A 70 -12.21 -1.37 2.15
C GLY A 70 -12.86 -2.40 3.06
N GLY A 71 -12.50 -2.46 4.35
CA GLY A 71 -13.04 -3.41 5.32
C GLY A 71 -11.98 -4.18 6.11
N VAL A 72 -10.76 -3.65 6.21
CA VAL A 72 -9.59 -4.30 6.84
C VAL A 72 -9.33 -5.68 6.22
N ILE A 73 -9.29 -5.69 4.89
CA ILE A 73 -9.10 -6.91 4.11
C ILE A 73 -7.62 -7.24 4.01
N VAL A 74 -7.25 -8.41 4.48
CA VAL A 74 -5.89 -8.96 4.34
C VAL A 74 -5.90 -9.89 3.13
N PRO A 75 -5.15 -9.58 2.07
CA PRO A 75 -5.05 -10.47 0.91
C PRO A 75 -4.45 -11.85 1.28
N PRO A 76 -4.64 -12.89 0.46
CA PRO A 76 -4.00 -14.17 0.67
C PRO A 76 -2.49 -14.04 0.83
N LYS A 77 -1.90 -14.87 1.68
CA LYS A 77 -0.44 -14.86 1.93
C LYS A 77 0.32 -15.07 0.61
N GLY A 78 1.27 -14.18 0.34
CA GLY A 78 2.08 -14.20 -0.88
C GLY A 78 1.51 -13.40 -2.06
N TYR A 79 0.29 -12.86 -1.94
CA TYR A 79 -0.34 -12.07 -3.01
C TYR A 79 0.55 -10.92 -3.50
N HIS A 80 1.00 -10.06 -2.60
CA HIS A 80 1.82 -8.90 -2.95
C HIS A 80 3.14 -9.29 -3.61
N LYS A 81 3.79 -10.35 -3.10
CA LYS A 81 5.05 -10.84 -3.67
C LYS A 81 4.87 -11.31 -5.11
N LYS A 82 3.85 -12.13 -5.36
CA LYS A 82 3.54 -12.60 -6.72
C LYS A 82 3.12 -11.46 -7.65
N CYS A 83 2.35 -10.48 -7.16
CA CYS A 83 2.00 -9.29 -7.93
C CYS A 83 3.24 -8.44 -8.28
N LEU A 84 4.17 -8.25 -7.34
CA LEU A 84 5.44 -7.59 -7.60
C LEU A 84 6.23 -8.31 -8.71
N GLU A 85 6.33 -9.62 -8.65
CA GLU A 85 6.98 -10.44 -9.68
C GLU A 85 6.30 -10.28 -11.05
N VAL A 86 4.96 -10.25 -11.09
CA VAL A 86 4.20 -9.98 -12.33
C VAL A 86 4.52 -8.59 -12.87
N CYS A 87 4.53 -7.57 -12.01
CA CYS A 87 4.84 -6.20 -12.40
C CYS A 87 6.25 -6.11 -12.99
N HIS A 88 7.26 -6.59 -12.28
CA HIS A 88 8.65 -6.45 -12.69
C HIS A 88 8.98 -7.20 -13.99
N ARG A 89 8.38 -8.39 -14.22
CA ARG A 89 8.61 -9.12 -15.49
C ARG A 89 7.94 -8.46 -16.72
N ASN A 90 7.00 -7.53 -16.48
CA ASN A 90 6.33 -6.74 -17.53
C ASN A 90 6.80 -5.29 -17.58
N ASP A 91 7.87 -4.93 -16.85
CA ASP A 91 8.39 -3.55 -16.69
C ASP A 91 7.35 -2.54 -16.20
N VAL A 92 6.45 -3.00 -15.32
CA VAL A 92 5.43 -2.21 -14.65
C VAL A 92 5.89 -1.89 -13.23
N LEU A 93 5.72 -0.65 -12.77
CA LEU A 93 6.08 -0.26 -11.41
C LEU A 93 5.09 -0.83 -10.39
N TYR A 94 5.60 -1.17 -9.20
CA TYR A 94 4.77 -1.54 -8.06
C TYR A 94 4.75 -0.42 -7.01
N ILE A 95 3.55 0.09 -6.70
CA ILE A 95 3.34 1.12 -5.68
C ILE A 95 2.66 0.48 -4.47
N SER A 96 3.31 0.52 -3.31
CA SER A 96 2.70 0.12 -2.05
C SER A 96 2.05 1.33 -1.38
N ASP A 97 0.73 1.28 -1.21
CA ASP A 97 0.00 2.30 -0.47
C ASP A 97 0.02 1.98 1.03
N GLU A 98 1.02 2.52 1.71
CA GLU A 98 1.21 2.35 3.15
C GLU A 98 0.63 3.50 3.98
N VAL A 99 -0.34 4.22 3.44
CA VAL A 99 -1.00 5.32 4.15
C VAL A 99 -1.60 4.86 5.49
N VAL A 100 -2.04 3.62 5.58
CA VAL A 100 -2.59 3.04 6.83
C VAL A 100 -1.62 2.08 7.50
N THR A 101 -0.90 1.27 6.75
CA THR A 101 -0.04 0.21 7.29
C THR A 101 1.31 0.71 7.81
N GLY A 102 1.75 1.89 7.38
CA GLY A 102 3.01 2.49 7.80
C GLY A 102 3.03 3.01 9.24
N PHE A 103 4.21 3.37 9.69
CA PHE A 103 4.51 4.04 10.96
C PHE A 103 3.99 3.29 12.19
N GLY A 104 4.22 1.98 12.25
CA GLY A 104 3.99 1.16 13.43
C GLY A 104 2.65 0.45 13.47
N ARG A 105 1.73 0.65 12.52
CA ARG A 105 0.42 -0.03 12.53
C ARG A 105 0.54 -1.55 12.62
N LEU A 106 1.52 -2.13 11.94
CA LEU A 106 1.84 -3.56 11.97
C LEU A 106 3.16 -3.86 12.72
N GLY A 107 3.62 -2.95 13.57
CA GLY A 107 4.83 -3.11 14.38
C GLY A 107 6.14 -2.86 13.63
N HIS A 108 6.09 -2.29 12.43
CA HIS A 108 7.24 -1.96 11.60
C HIS A 108 7.09 -0.54 11.03
N TRP A 109 8.19 0.07 10.54
CA TRP A 109 8.12 1.36 9.86
C TRP A 109 7.20 1.30 8.65
N PHE A 110 7.38 0.26 7.82
CA PHE A 110 6.53 -0.09 6.69
C PHE A 110 6.25 -1.58 6.69
N ALA A 111 5.08 -1.97 6.21
CA ALA A 111 4.67 -3.36 6.16
C ALA A 111 5.29 -4.13 4.98
N SER A 112 5.62 -3.43 3.89
CA SER A 112 6.03 -4.03 2.62
C SER A 112 7.13 -5.07 2.79
N LYS A 113 8.27 -4.71 3.37
CA LYS A 113 9.40 -5.63 3.51
C LYS A 113 9.21 -6.63 4.63
N GLU A 114 8.88 -6.15 5.83
CA GLU A 114 8.93 -6.96 7.05
C GLU A 114 7.74 -7.92 7.22
N VAL A 115 6.58 -7.54 6.64
CA VAL A 115 5.35 -8.33 6.78
C VAL A 115 5.00 -9.08 5.49
N PHE A 116 5.19 -8.43 4.33
CA PHE A 116 4.76 -8.95 3.03
C PHE A 116 5.90 -9.43 2.13
N ASP A 117 7.16 -9.28 2.56
CA ASP A 117 8.36 -9.71 1.83
C ASP A 117 8.43 -9.14 0.40
N ILE A 118 8.18 -7.82 0.28
CA ILE A 118 8.27 -7.08 -0.98
C ILE A 118 9.13 -5.82 -0.83
N GLU A 119 9.82 -5.48 -1.91
CA GLU A 119 10.51 -4.19 -2.07
C GLU A 119 9.86 -3.43 -3.23
N PRO A 120 8.84 -2.59 -2.93
CA PRO A 120 8.10 -1.85 -3.96
C PRO A 120 8.96 -0.75 -4.60
N ASP A 121 8.64 -0.36 -5.82
CA ASP A 121 9.31 0.75 -6.50
C ASP A 121 8.97 2.10 -5.85
N LEU A 122 7.73 2.24 -5.36
CA LEU A 122 7.27 3.42 -4.63
C LEU A 122 6.48 3.02 -3.39
N ILE A 123 6.57 3.86 -2.34
CA ILE A 123 5.70 3.77 -1.17
C ILE A 123 5.00 5.11 -0.97
N THR A 124 3.68 5.10 -0.94
CA THR A 124 2.90 6.27 -0.51
C THR A 124 2.58 6.17 0.97
N CYS A 125 2.73 7.26 1.71
CA CYS A 125 2.47 7.28 3.14
C CYS A 125 1.91 8.64 3.61
N ALA A 126 1.17 8.59 4.71
CA ALA A 126 0.57 9.76 5.37
C ALA A 126 0.22 9.41 6.83
N LYS A 127 -0.91 9.86 7.33
CA LYS A 127 -1.52 9.53 8.64
C LYS A 127 -0.51 9.40 9.78
N GLY A 128 0.04 8.19 9.97
CA GLY A 128 1.06 7.89 10.98
C GLY A 128 2.34 8.71 10.86
N LEU A 129 2.63 9.29 9.71
CA LEU A 129 3.79 10.14 9.48
C LEU A 129 3.83 11.34 10.46
N THR A 130 2.68 11.94 10.74
CA THR A 130 2.53 13.06 11.69
C THR A 130 1.59 12.74 12.84
N SER A 131 1.13 11.50 12.98
CA SER A 131 0.09 11.08 13.94
C SER A 131 -1.17 11.95 13.95
N GLY A 132 -1.49 12.56 12.79
CA GLY A 132 -2.67 13.40 12.61
C GLY A 132 -2.55 14.84 13.16
N TYR A 133 -1.41 15.24 13.70
CA TYR A 133 -1.21 16.59 14.22
C TYR A 133 -1.18 17.67 13.14
N VAL A 134 -0.59 17.35 11.98
CA VAL A 134 -0.49 18.26 10.84
C VAL A 134 -0.74 17.48 9.55
N PRO A 135 -1.49 18.01 8.57
CA PRO A 135 -1.67 17.34 7.29
C PRO A 135 -0.35 17.23 6.53
N MET A 136 0.07 16.00 6.25
CA MET A 136 1.26 15.69 5.47
C MET A 136 1.14 14.31 4.84
N GLY A 137 1.62 14.18 3.63
CA GLY A 137 1.86 12.90 2.97
C GLY A 137 3.24 12.92 2.31
N ALA A 138 3.76 11.75 2.01
CA ALA A 138 5.02 11.58 1.31
C ALA A 138 4.92 10.41 0.33
N CYS A 139 5.77 10.46 -0.71
CA CYS A 139 6.03 9.38 -1.61
C CYS A 139 7.52 9.08 -1.56
N LEU A 140 7.88 7.87 -1.17
CA LEU A 140 9.24 7.37 -1.23
C LEU A 140 9.42 6.68 -2.59
N ILE A 141 10.55 6.90 -3.21
CA ILE A 141 10.89 6.31 -4.51
C ILE A 141 12.18 5.51 -4.41
N SER A 142 12.29 4.44 -5.17
CA SER A 142 13.50 3.64 -5.25
C SER A 142 14.63 4.39 -5.94
N ASP A 143 15.87 3.96 -5.69
CA ASP A 143 17.06 4.51 -6.36
C ASP A 143 16.97 4.36 -7.89
N ARG A 144 16.32 3.31 -8.37
CA ARG A 144 16.05 3.10 -9.81
C ARG A 144 15.27 4.27 -10.40
N ILE A 145 14.15 4.63 -9.77
CA ILE A 145 13.32 5.76 -10.23
C ILE A 145 14.04 7.08 -10.05
N PHE A 146 14.69 7.27 -8.88
CA PHE A 146 15.43 8.49 -8.60
C PHE A 146 16.52 8.73 -9.65
N SER A 147 17.24 7.70 -10.06
CA SER A 147 18.31 7.80 -11.06
C SER A 147 17.77 8.24 -12.43
N GLU A 148 16.57 7.78 -12.82
CA GLU A 148 15.94 8.17 -14.09
C GLU A 148 15.48 9.63 -14.07
N ILE A 149 14.84 10.08 -12.97
CA ILE A 149 14.29 11.44 -12.89
C ILE A 149 15.31 12.50 -12.48
N SER A 150 16.48 12.12 -11.97
CA SER A 150 17.57 13.01 -11.56
C SER A 150 18.85 12.88 -12.38
N GLY A 151 18.77 12.23 -13.55
CA GLY A 151 19.92 11.87 -14.39
C GLY A 151 20.86 13.02 -14.71
N LYS A 152 22.13 12.68 -14.99
CA LYS A 152 23.22 13.64 -15.20
C LYS A 152 23.05 14.54 -16.43
N ASP A 153 22.22 14.15 -17.37
CA ASP A 153 21.89 14.91 -18.58
C ASP A 153 20.56 15.66 -18.40
N SER A 154 20.43 16.34 -17.27
CA SER A 154 19.22 16.93 -16.70
C SER A 154 18.51 18.03 -17.52
N GLN A 155 18.85 18.26 -18.77
CA GLN A 155 18.07 19.18 -19.60
C GLN A 155 16.72 18.59 -20.00
N ASP A 156 16.59 17.25 -20.01
CA ASP A 156 15.36 16.55 -20.45
C ASP A 156 14.66 15.75 -19.34
N SER A 157 15.27 15.59 -18.15
CA SER A 157 14.70 14.83 -17.04
C SER A 157 14.62 15.65 -15.77
N SER A 158 13.57 16.45 -15.62
CA SER A 158 13.27 17.11 -14.35
C SER A 158 11.94 16.65 -13.81
N PHE A 159 11.92 16.26 -12.53
CA PHE A 159 10.67 16.00 -11.83
C PHE A 159 9.97 17.32 -11.52
N SER A 160 9.09 17.75 -12.47
CA SER A 160 8.38 19.03 -12.40
C SER A 160 7.02 18.93 -11.69
N ASN A 161 6.92 18.12 -10.64
CA ASN A 161 5.70 17.96 -9.86
C ASN A 161 5.89 18.46 -8.42
N GLY A 162 4.94 19.27 -7.94
CA GLY A 162 4.91 19.77 -6.57
C GLY A 162 3.77 20.75 -6.36
N TYR A 163 3.45 20.97 -5.09
CA TYR A 163 2.45 21.95 -4.67
C TYR A 163 3.13 23.08 -3.93
N THR A 164 2.52 24.26 -3.91
CA THR A 164 3.08 25.46 -3.25
C THR A 164 3.48 25.19 -1.80
N TYR A 165 2.73 24.36 -1.08
CA TYR A 165 3.02 24.00 0.31
C TYR A 165 3.77 22.67 0.49
N SER A 166 4.32 22.06 -0.58
CA SER A 166 5.20 20.92 -0.44
C SER A 166 6.42 21.27 0.40
N GLY A 167 6.82 20.37 1.32
CA GLY A 167 7.95 20.62 2.22
C GLY A 167 7.69 21.68 3.29
N HIS A 168 6.42 21.97 3.65
CA HIS A 168 6.09 22.98 4.64
C HIS A 168 6.84 22.75 5.96
N PRO A 169 7.60 23.74 6.48
CA PRO A 169 8.53 23.51 7.60
C PRO A 169 7.84 23.08 8.90
N VAL A 170 6.63 23.56 9.17
CA VAL A 170 5.87 23.16 10.36
C VAL A 170 5.45 21.70 10.26
N ALA A 171 4.98 21.24 9.09
CA ALA A 171 4.61 19.86 8.86
C ALA A 171 5.83 18.92 8.94
N ALA A 172 6.96 19.35 8.35
CA ALA A 172 8.21 18.61 8.43
C ALA A 172 8.74 18.49 9.87
N ALA A 173 8.69 19.55 10.66
CA ALA A 173 9.09 19.54 12.06
C ALA A 173 8.20 18.59 12.91
N ALA A 174 6.88 18.61 12.67
CA ALA A 174 5.95 17.69 13.33
C ALA A 174 6.23 16.23 12.96
N ALA A 175 6.47 15.94 11.67
CA ALA A 175 6.83 14.60 11.21
C ALA A 175 8.14 14.13 11.84
N LEU A 176 9.20 14.92 11.80
CA LEU A 176 10.49 14.58 12.41
C LEU A 176 10.34 14.27 13.89
N LYS A 177 9.58 15.11 14.61
CA LYS A 177 9.36 14.88 16.05
C LYS A 177 8.55 13.62 16.32
N ASN A 178 7.55 13.33 15.50
CA ASN A 178 6.77 12.11 15.61
C ASN A 178 7.63 10.86 15.36
N LEU A 179 8.48 10.87 14.32
CA LEU A 179 9.39 9.76 14.03
C LEU A 179 10.38 9.54 15.18
N GLU A 180 10.95 10.61 15.74
CA GLU A 180 11.82 10.56 16.92
C GLU A 180 11.13 9.89 18.13
N ILE A 181 9.86 10.24 18.38
CA ILE A 181 9.09 9.66 19.49
C ILE A 181 8.86 8.17 19.25
N ILE A 182 8.41 7.77 18.05
CA ILE A 182 8.18 6.36 17.70
C ILE A 182 9.44 5.52 17.96
N GLU A 183 10.59 6.02 17.52
CA GLU A 183 11.88 5.34 17.68
C GLU A 183 12.32 5.32 19.15
N LYS A 184 12.36 6.49 19.80
CA LYS A 184 12.89 6.66 21.17
C LYS A 184 12.07 5.91 22.21
N GLU A 185 10.76 5.84 22.05
CA GLU A 185 9.86 5.13 22.95
C GLU A 185 9.70 3.64 22.58
N GLY A 186 10.35 3.16 21.52
CA GLY A 186 10.31 1.77 21.09
C GLY A 186 8.91 1.30 20.69
N LEU A 187 8.08 2.20 20.13
CA LEU A 187 6.67 1.91 19.88
C LEU A 187 6.45 0.77 18.88
N LEU A 188 7.35 0.58 17.92
CA LEU A 188 7.27 -0.53 16.96
C LEU A 188 7.38 -1.88 17.69
N GLU A 189 8.34 -2.01 18.59
CA GLU A 189 8.53 -3.23 19.39
C GLU A 189 7.34 -3.43 20.35
N HIS A 190 6.88 -2.37 20.99
CA HIS A 190 5.70 -2.44 21.85
C HIS A 190 4.47 -2.99 21.10
N VAL A 191 4.21 -2.54 19.89
CA VAL A 191 3.11 -3.07 19.05
C VAL A 191 3.27 -4.56 18.82
N ARG A 192 4.48 -5.03 18.46
CA ARG A 192 4.73 -6.47 18.26
C ARG A 192 4.47 -7.29 19.53
N GLN A 193 4.85 -6.77 20.68
CA GLN A 193 4.67 -7.44 21.98
C GLN A 193 3.20 -7.54 22.40
N VAL A 194 2.38 -6.48 22.19
CA VAL A 194 0.98 -6.47 22.62
C VAL A 194 0.04 -7.12 21.61
N THR A 195 0.43 -7.21 20.33
CA THR A 195 -0.40 -7.72 19.25
C THR A 195 -0.96 -9.13 19.53
N PRO A 196 -0.19 -10.14 19.97
CA PRO A 196 -0.73 -11.47 20.24
C PRO A 196 -1.83 -11.47 21.30
N HIS A 197 -1.63 -10.71 22.39
CA HIS A 197 -2.64 -10.57 23.44
C HIS A 197 -3.92 -9.92 22.90
N PHE A 198 -3.78 -8.81 22.20
CA PHE A 198 -4.92 -8.07 21.64
C PHE A 198 -5.70 -8.91 20.63
N GLN A 199 -5.01 -9.58 19.70
CA GLN A 199 -5.65 -10.46 18.72
C GLN A 199 -6.38 -11.64 19.38
N ASN A 200 -5.78 -12.28 20.38
CA ASN A 200 -6.42 -13.37 21.12
C ASN A 200 -7.71 -12.88 21.80
N ARG A 201 -7.69 -11.70 22.43
CA ARG A 201 -8.89 -11.11 23.05
C ARG A 201 -9.98 -10.84 22.00
N LEU A 202 -9.63 -10.32 20.82
CA LEU A 202 -10.59 -10.12 19.73
C LEU A 202 -11.18 -11.46 19.24
N HIS A 203 -10.35 -12.49 19.09
CA HIS A 203 -10.83 -13.82 18.68
C HIS A 203 -11.81 -14.45 19.70
N GLU A 204 -11.66 -14.15 20.98
CA GLU A 204 -12.61 -14.61 22.01
C GLU A 204 -14.02 -14.04 21.79
N LEU A 205 -14.16 -12.86 21.18
CA LEU A 205 -15.47 -12.28 20.89
C LEU A 205 -16.30 -13.15 19.95
N ARG A 206 -15.67 -13.98 19.09
CA ARG A 206 -16.36 -14.94 18.22
C ARG A 206 -17.17 -15.99 18.97
N LYS A 207 -16.91 -16.17 20.28
CA LYS A 207 -17.66 -17.09 21.16
C LYS A 207 -18.99 -16.49 21.65
N LEU A 208 -19.20 -15.19 21.42
CA LEU A 208 -20.43 -14.51 21.81
C LEU A 208 -21.56 -14.78 20.81
N PRO A 209 -22.81 -14.92 21.27
CA PRO A 209 -23.93 -15.34 20.43
C PRO A 209 -24.29 -14.38 19.29
N LEU A 210 -23.83 -13.13 19.34
CA LEU A 210 -24.15 -12.08 18.36
C LEU A 210 -22.95 -11.63 17.52
N VAL A 211 -21.82 -12.37 17.58
CA VAL A 211 -20.60 -12.06 16.83
C VAL A 211 -20.28 -13.16 15.84
#